data_b6658b8ee1b32e8fac897c54770782cf
#
_entry.id   b6658b8ee1b32e8fac897c54770782cf
#
_cell.length_a   1.000
_cell.length_b   1.000
_cell.length_c   1.000
_cell.angle_alpha   90.00
_cell.angle_beta   90.00
_cell.angle_gamma   90.00
#
_symmetry.space_group_name_H-M   'P 1'
#
loop_
_entity.id
_entity.type
_entity.pdbx_description
1 polymer ?
#
loop_
_entity_poly.entity_id
_entity_poly.type
_entity_poly.pdbx_seq_one_letter_code
_entity_poly.pdbx_strand_id
1 'polypeptide(L)'
;TLFHFLRRTPSAVLLLLQLIILLTTPLLADTASSHAVSWALGTLALILVAVIIRFSPVFNAVGFVLVGVALTLSALVAWAGMADLAVWANVAEAMAYFYAAWGMVTYMLDDHEVTRDELFAAAAVFTLMAWGFAFWYSACQILYPHSFTAAVNVDAPRTWLELLFLSFTSMSSTGLGDIITITPPARVTSAMQMFTGV
;
A
#
# COMPACT_ATOMS: atom_id res chain seq x y z
N THR A 1 11.31 19.44 -22.39
CA THR A 1 12.09 18.24 -22.16
C THR A 1 11.71 17.63 -20.81
N LEU A 2 12.25 16.47 -20.42
CA LEU A 2 11.84 15.64 -19.28
C LEU A 2 11.62 16.44 -17.96
N PHE A 3 12.53 17.34 -17.62
CA PHE A 3 12.43 18.16 -16.40
C PHE A 3 11.20 19.09 -16.38
N HIS A 4 10.80 19.59 -17.53
CA HIS A 4 9.60 20.44 -17.68
C HIS A 4 8.30 19.61 -17.59
N PHE A 5 8.34 18.37 -18.07
CA PHE A 5 7.23 17.40 -17.92
C PHE A 5 7.05 17.01 -16.46
N LEU A 6 8.12 16.60 -15.75
CA LEU A 6 8.09 16.21 -14.34
C LEU A 6 7.57 17.33 -13.41
N ARG A 7 7.81 18.59 -13.78
CA ARG A 7 7.32 19.75 -13.01
C ARG A 7 5.84 20.05 -13.27
N ARG A 8 5.30 19.61 -14.42
CA ARG A 8 3.89 19.79 -14.80
C ARG A 8 3.00 18.60 -14.44
N THR A 9 3.58 17.45 -14.13
CA THR A 9 2.88 16.21 -13.81
C THR A 9 3.50 15.54 -12.58
N PRO A 10 3.33 16.12 -11.38
CA PRO A 10 3.87 15.54 -10.15
C PRO A 10 3.30 14.15 -9.86
N SER A 11 2.05 13.90 -10.23
CA SER A 11 1.39 12.59 -10.04
C SER A 11 2.03 11.48 -10.90
N ALA A 12 2.58 11.82 -12.08
CA ALA A 12 3.32 10.87 -12.91
C ALA A 12 4.63 10.43 -12.25
N VAL A 13 5.33 11.35 -11.57
CA VAL A 13 6.55 11.02 -10.81
C VAL A 13 6.22 10.07 -9.66
N LEU A 14 5.13 10.35 -8.97
CA LEU A 14 4.64 9.54 -7.89
C LEU A 14 4.34 8.12 -8.35
N LEU A 15 3.54 7.97 -9.39
CA LEU A 15 3.20 6.68 -9.98
C LEU A 15 4.46 5.93 -10.43
N LEU A 16 5.41 6.61 -11.08
CA LEU A 16 6.67 6.01 -11.50
C LEU A 16 7.46 5.46 -10.31
N LEU A 17 7.55 6.20 -9.21
CA LEU A 17 8.22 5.74 -7.99
C LEU A 17 7.50 4.52 -7.37
N GLN A 18 6.18 4.52 -7.32
CA GLN A 18 5.38 3.37 -6.86
C GLN A 18 5.67 2.12 -7.73
N LEU A 19 5.70 2.28 -9.05
CA LEU A 19 5.99 1.17 -9.97
C LEU A 19 7.44 0.67 -9.83
N ILE A 20 8.40 1.57 -9.63
CA ILE A 20 9.80 1.19 -9.37
C ILE A 20 9.89 0.37 -8.08
N ILE A 21 9.27 0.81 -7.00
CA ILE A 21 9.24 0.05 -5.73
C ILE A 21 8.61 -1.32 -5.95
N LEU A 22 7.49 -1.40 -6.65
CA LEU A 22 6.81 -2.66 -6.97
C LEU A 22 7.71 -3.61 -7.76
N LEU A 23 8.40 -3.12 -8.79
CA LEU A 23 9.29 -3.92 -9.64
C LEU A 23 10.57 -4.37 -8.92
N THR A 24 11.06 -3.58 -7.96
CA THR A 24 12.28 -3.92 -7.21
C THR A 24 12.01 -4.87 -6.04
N THR A 25 10.80 -4.90 -5.52
CA THR A 25 10.42 -5.77 -4.38
C THR A 25 10.81 -7.25 -4.58
N PRO A 26 10.46 -7.94 -5.68
CA PRO A 26 10.82 -9.35 -5.86
C PRO A 26 12.33 -9.57 -6.04
N LEU A 27 13.04 -8.62 -6.64
CA LEU A 27 14.50 -8.73 -6.86
C LEU A 27 15.30 -8.67 -5.55
N LEU A 28 14.72 -8.08 -4.53
CA LEU A 28 15.37 -7.87 -3.23
C LEU A 28 14.94 -8.91 -2.19
N ALA A 29 13.86 -9.64 -2.44
CA ALA A 29 13.33 -10.66 -1.53
C ALA A 29 14.29 -11.86 -1.35
N ASP A 30 15.10 -12.18 -2.35
CA ASP A 30 15.98 -13.35 -2.38
C ASP A 30 17.36 -13.10 -1.73
N THR A 31 17.67 -11.91 -1.26
CA THR A 31 18.96 -11.59 -0.65
C THR A 31 18.97 -11.85 0.85
N ALA A 32 20.12 -12.31 1.40
CA ALA A 32 20.29 -12.60 2.82
C ALA A 32 20.05 -11.41 3.77
N SER A 33 19.92 -10.20 3.23
CA SER A 33 19.56 -8.96 3.93
C SER A 33 18.08 -8.59 3.79
N SER A 34 17.20 -9.57 3.52
CA SER A 34 15.80 -9.36 3.16
C SER A 34 15.01 -8.46 4.15
N HIS A 35 15.28 -8.59 5.47
CA HIS A 35 14.60 -7.75 6.47
C HIS A 35 14.95 -6.26 6.35
N ALA A 36 16.24 -5.93 6.21
CA ALA A 36 16.69 -4.55 6.09
C ALA A 36 16.18 -3.90 4.78
N VAL A 37 16.19 -4.68 3.70
CA VAL A 37 15.71 -4.22 2.39
C VAL A 37 14.20 -4.03 2.39
N SER A 38 13.43 -4.97 2.93
CA SER A 38 11.97 -4.84 3.06
C SER A 38 11.59 -3.62 3.91
N TRP A 39 12.31 -3.41 5.02
CA TRP A 39 12.14 -2.22 5.85
C TRP A 39 12.47 -0.92 5.09
N ALA A 40 13.57 -0.90 4.34
CA ALA A 40 13.96 0.27 3.54
C ALA A 40 12.93 0.60 2.45
N LEU A 41 12.38 -0.40 1.77
CA LEU A 41 11.33 -0.21 0.77
C LEU A 41 10.03 0.28 1.39
N GLY A 42 9.61 -0.28 2.53
CA GLY A 42 8.45 0.19 3.30
C GLY A 42 8.62 1.64 3.77
N THR A 43 9.81 1.98 4.29
CA THR A 43 10.15 3.35 4.69
C THR A 43 10.11 4.32 3.50
N LEU A 44 10.69 3.93 2.36
CA LEU A 44 10.65 4.73 1.14
C LEU A 44 9.21 4.97 0.68
N ALA A 45 8.39 3.94 0.70
CA ALA A 45 6.99 4.03 0.35
C ALA A 45 6.20 4.97 1.29
N LEU A 46 6.46 4.93 2.61
CA LEU A 46 5.84 5.85 3.58
C LEU A 46 6.35 7.29 3.42
N ILE A 47 7.62 7.50 3.09
CA ILE A 47 8.14 8.83 2.73
C ILE A 47 7.40 9.37 1.50
N LEU A 48 7.17 8.52 0.50
CA LEU A 48 6.40 8.88 -0.67
C LEU A 48 4.97 9.31 -0.29
N VAL A 49 4.31 8.56 0.59
CA VAL A 49 3.00 8.91 1.16
C VAL A 49 3.04 10.28 1.86
N ALA A 50 4.07 10.57 2.65
CA ALA A 50 4.25 11.86 3.31
C ALA A 50 4.40 13.02 2.30
N VAL A 51 5.10 12.78 1.18
CA VAL A 51 5.23 13.76 0.09
C VAL A 51 3.87 14.03 -0.57
N ILE A 52 3.07 12.98 -0.82
CA ILE A 52 1.72 13.13 -1.38
C ILE A 52 0.84 13.98 -0.45
N ILE A 53 0.82 13.63 0.84
CA ILE A 53 0.03 14.34 1.85
C ILE A 53 0.37 15.83 1.89
N ARG A 54 1.65 16.19 1.71
CA ARG A 54 2.10 17.59 1.69
C ARG A 54 1.47 18.41 0.55
N PHE A 55 1.18 17.78 -0.58
CA PHE A 55 0.59 18.44 -1.75
C PHE A 55 -0.94 18.34 -1.81
N SER A 56 -1.53 17.59 -0.88
CA SER A 56 -2.98 17.43 -0.78
C SER A 56 -3.63 18.64 -0.07
N PRO A 57 -4.84 19.07 -0.47
CA PRO A 57 -5.62 20.08 0.24
C PRO A 57 -6.16 19.59 1.59
N VAL A 58 -6.09 18.29 1.88
CA VAL A 58 -6.55 17.68 3.13
C VAL A 58 -5.65 18.05 4.31
N PHE A 59 -6.17 17.96 5.53
CA PHE A 59 -5.51 18.39 6.76
C PHE A 59 -4.18 17.66 7.01
N ASN A 60 -3.08 18.26 6.61
CA ASN A 60 -1.74 17.66 6.56
C ASN A 60 -1.24 17.13 7.92
N ALA A 61 -1.63 17.75 9.06
CA ALA A 61 -1.18 17.32 10.38
C ALA A 61 -1.60 15.87 10.71
N VAL A 62 -2.83 15.48 10.37
CA VAL A 62 -3.32 14.09 10.58
C VAL A 62 -2.50 13.11 9.75
N GLY A 63 -2.25 13.43 8.48
CA GLY A 63 -1.45 12.59 7.60
C GLY A 63 -0.02 12.39 8.10
N PHE A 64 0.64 13.46 8.54
CA PHE A 64 2.00 13.36 9.09
C PHE A 64 2.04 12.58 10.40
N VAL A 65 1.02 12.69 11.26
CA VAL A 65 0.90 11.87 12.47
C VAL A 65 0.74 10.39 12.10
N LEU A 66 -0.13 10.06 11.14
CA LEU A 66 -0.32 8.68 10.68
C LEU A 66 0.98 8.08 10.14
N VAL A 67 1.68 8.80 9.26
CA VAL A 67 2.97 8.35 8.71
C VAL A 67 4.01 8.22 9.83
N GLY A 68 4.09 9.17 10.77
CA GLY A 68 5.00 9.11 11.91
C GLY A 68 4.74 7.90 12.81
N VAL A 69 3.48 7.61 13.12
CA VAL A 69 3.08 6.43 13.88
C VAL A 69 3.43 5.15 13.12
N ALA A 70 3.12 5.06 11.83
CA ALA A 70 3.45 3.91 11.00
C ALA A 70 4.96 3.66 10.98
N LEU A 71 5.78 4.68 10.71
CA LEU A 71 7.25 4.58 10.71
C LEU A 71 7.82 4.14 12.07
N THR A 72 7.32 4.71 13.17
CA THR A 72 7.81 4.35 14.51
C THR A 72 7.46 2.92 14.88
N LEU A 73 6.23 2.49 14.63
CA LEU A 73 5.80 1.10 14.90
C LEU A 73 6.58 0.10 14.03
N SER A 74 6.72 0.37 12.74
CA SER A 74 7.48 -0.50 11.82
C SER A 74 8.97 -0.58 12.21
N ALA A 75 9.56 0.53 12.66
CA ALA A 75 10.93 0.53 13.18
C ALA A 75 11.06 -0.29 14.48
N LEU A 76 10.11 -0.18 15.41
CA LEU A 76 10.11 -0.98 16.64
C LEU A 76 9.99 -2.48 16.35
N VAL A 77 9.14 -2.87 15.40
CA VAL A 77 9.03 -4.27 14.96
C VAL A 77 10.34 -4.74 14.32
N ALA A 78 10.91 -3.96 13.40
CA ALA A 78 12.08 -4.37 12.62
C ALA A 78 13.38 -4.40 13.42
N TRP A 79 13.60 -3.43 14.30
CA TRP A 79 14.90 -3.21 14.99
C TRP A 79 14.87 -3.61 16.45
N ALA A 80 13.76 -3.40 17.17
CA ALA A 80 13.63 -3.78 18.57
C ALA A 80 13.06 -5.20 18.77
N GLY A 81 12.66 -5.87 17.67
CA GLY A 81 12.11 -7.22 17.71
C GLY A 81 10.74 -7.33 18.40
N MET A 82 10.00 -6.23 18.51
CA MET A 82 8.70 -6.15 19.18
C MET A 82 7.59 -6.71 18.27
N ALA A 83 7.58 -8.02 18.04
CA ALA A 83 6.64 -8.69 17.14
C ALA A 83 5.16 -8.44 17.50
N ASP A 84 4.84 -8.24 18.77
CA ASP A 84 3.48 -7.95 19.25
C ASP A 84 2.89 -6.65 18.67
N LEU A 85 3.76 -5.74 18.23
CA LEU A 85 3.35 -4.50 17.58
C LEU A 85 3.09 -4.64 16.07
N ALA A 86 3.39 -5.79 15.48
CA ALA A 86 3.29 -5.99 14.02
C ALA A 86 1.86 -5.74 13.48
N VAL A 87 0.83 -6.11 14.21
CA VAL A 87 -0.57 -5.82 13.83
C VAL A 87 -0.80 -4.31 13.75
N TRP A 88 -0.39 -3.58 14.78
CA TRP A 88 -0.59 -2.13 14.86
C TRP A 88 0.24 -1.38 13.82
N ALA A 89 1.46 -1.86 13.52
CA ALA A 89 2.29 -1.33 12.45
C ALA A 89 1.57 -1.46 11.10
N ASN A 90 1.10 -2.66 10.75
CA ASN A 90 0.37 -2.89 9.49
C ASN A 90 -0.93 -2.08 9.41
N VAL A 91 -1.68 -1.94 10.51
CA VAL A 91 -2.88 -1.10 10.54
C VAL A 91 -2.54 0.37 10.33
N ALA A 92 -1.49 0.87 11.00
CA ALA A 92 -1.06 2.26 10.85
C ALA A 92 -0.58 2.55 9.41
N GLU A 93 0.16 1.63 8.80
CA GLU A 93 0.56 1.71 7.39
C GLU A 93 -0.66 1.73 6.47
N ALA A 94 -1.59 0.79 6.62
CA ALA A 94 -2.82 0.77 5.83
C ALA A 94 -3.58 2.10 5.92
N MET A 95 -3.75 2.64 7.13
CA MET A 95 -4.42 3.92 7.34
C MET A 95 -3.68 5.10 6.70
N ALA A 96 -2.34 5.11 6.72
CA ALA A 96 -1.53 6.13 6.06
C ALA A 96 -1.73 6.09 4.53
N TYR A 97 -1.75 4.90 3.93
CA TYR A 97 -2.02 4.74 2.51
C TYR A 97 -3.44 5.14 2.11
N PHE A 98 -4.46 4.75 2.88
CA PHE A 98 -5.85 5.14 2.63
C PHE A 98 -6.03 6.65 2.76
N TYR A 99 -5.38 7.26 3.75
CA TYR A 99 -5.40 8.72 3.92
C TYR A 99 -4.74 9.45 2.73
N ALA A 100 -3.62 8.95 2.24
CA ALA A 100 -2.96 9.50 1.06
C ALA A 100 -3.81 9.34 -0.20
N ALA A 101 -4.44 8.18 -0.39
CA ALA A 101 -5.37 7.95 -1.50
C ALA A 101 -6.56 8.92 -1.43
N TRP A 102 -7.16 9.09 -0.25
CA TRP A 102 -8.22 10.08 -0.02
C TRP A 102 -7.76 11.50 -0.37
N GLY A 103 -6.56 11.89 0.08
CA GLY A 103 -5.98 13.19 -0.23
C GLY A 103 -5.80 13.43 -1.72
N MET A 104 -5.38 12.41 -2.47
CA MET A 104 -5.26 12.51 -3.93
C MET A 104 -6.62 12.57 -4.64
N VAL A 105 -7.62 11.80 -4.16
CA VAL A 105 -8.98 11.90 -4.69
C VAL A 105 -9.55 13.30 -4.48
N THR A 106 -9.37 13.89 -3.29
CA THR A 106 -9.82 15.27 -3.04
C THR A 106 -9.11 16.29 -3.92
N TYR A 107 -7.80 16.09 -4.19
CA TYR A 107 -7.07 16.92 -5.15
C TYR A 107 -7.65 16.82 -6.56
N MET A 108 -8.01 15.62 -7.03
CA MET A 108 -8.60 15.40 -8.35
C MET A 108 -10.00 16.00 -8.49
N LEU A 109 -10.75 16.15 -7.39
CA LEU A 109 -12.12 16.67 -7.37
C LEU A 109 -12.17 18.18 -7.12
N ASP A 110 -11.04 18.86 -6.93
CA ASP A 110 -10.98 20.27 -6.55
C ASP A 110 -11.32 21.20 -7.72
N ASP A 111 -11.09 20.79 -8.95
CA ASP A 111 -11.50 21.53 -10.14
C ASP A 111 -12.33 20.69 -11.11
N HIS A 112 -12.87 21.29 -12.17
CA HIS A 112 -13.73 20.65 -13.15
C HIS A 112 -13.03 20.35 -14.49
N GLU A 113 -11.72 20.59 -14.58
CA GLU A 113 -10.95 20.37 -15.80
C GLU A 113 -10.09 19.11 -15.66
N VAL A 114 -10.41 18.08 -16.45
CA VAL A 114 -9.61 16.84 -16.47
C VAL A 114 -8.25 17.09 -17.13
N THR A 115 -7.21 17.12 -16.34
CA THR A 115 -5.84 17.28 -16.76
C THR A 115 -5.11 15.96 -16.97
N ARG A 116 -3.97 16.00 -17.69
CA ARG A 116 -3.12 14.80 -17.82
C ARG A 116 -2.56 14.33 -16.49
N ASP A 117 -2.33 15.25 -15.55
CA ASP A 117 -1.82 14.91 -14.21
C ASP A 117 -2.85 14.11 -13.41
N GLU A 118 -4.14 14.40 -13.56
CA GLU A 118 -5.22 13.65 -12.89
C GLU A 118 -5.34 12.20 -13.38
N LEU A 119 -5.04 11.93 -14.66
CA LEU A 119 -4.99 10.55 -15.15
C LEU A 119 -3.88 9.75 -14.47
N PHE A 120 -2.71 10.37 -14.25
CA PHE A 120 -1.64 9.74 -13.46
C PHE A 120 -2.00 9.64 -11.98
N ALA A 121 -2.69 10.65 -11.44
CA ALA A 121 -3.20 10.64 -10.08
C ALA A 121 -4.18 9.50 -9.84
N ALA A 122 -5.11 9.24 -10.76
CA ALA A 122 -6.04 8.11 -10.67
C ALA A 122 -5.32 6.76 -10.60
N ALA A 123 -4.29 6.55 -11.45
CA ALA A 123 -3.48 5.34 -11.41
C ALA A 123 -2.66 5.24 -10.11
N ALA A 124 -2.16 6.37 -9.59
CA ALA A 124 -1.46 6.40 -8.31
C ALA A 124 -2.40 6.08 -7.13
N VAL A 125 -3.63 6.60 -7.14
CA VAL A 125 -4.67 6.27 -6.14
C VAL A 125 -4.97 4.78 -6.14
N PHE A 126 -5.13 4.17 -7.32
CA PHE A 126 -5.34 2.73 -7.45
C PHE A 126 -4.19 1.94 -6.78
N THR A 127 -2.95 2.34 -7.03
CA THR A 127 -1.76 1.69 -6.42
C THR A 127 -1.71 1.91 -4.91
N LEU A 128 -2.00 3.12 -4.41
CA LEU A 128 -2.05 3.42 -2.96
C LEU A 128 -3.11 2.58 -2.25
N MET A 129 -4.30 2.46 -2.84
CA MET A 129 -5.37 1.63 -2.31
C MET A 129 -4.96 0.15 -2.27
N ALA A 130 -4.35 -0.35 -3.35
CA ALA A 130 -3.86 -1.73 -3.39
C ALA A 130 -2.82 -2.00 -2.30
N TRP A 131 -1.90 -1.09 -2.04
CA TRP A 131 -0.91 -1.21 -0.97
C TRP A 131 -1.56 -1.12 0.42
N GLY A 132 -2.48 -0.19 0.62
CA GLY A 132 -3.24 -0.08 1.87
C GLY A 132 -3.96 -1.38 2.23
N PHE A 133 -4.64 -1.98 1.27
CA PHE A 133 -5.30 -3.28 1.49
C PHE A 133 -4.32 -4.43 1.70
N ALA A 134 -3.14 -4.42 1.07
CA ALA A 134 -2.11 -5.44 1.32
C ALA A 134 -1.62 -5.40 2.78
N PHE A 135 -1.40 -4.21 3.34
CA PHE A 135 -1.07 -4.05 4.76
C PHE A 135 -2.24 -4.46 5.68
N TRP A 136 -3.46 -4.13 5.30
CA TRP A 136 -4.64 -4.57 6.04
C TRP A 136 -4.78 -6.10 6.01
N TYR A 137 -4.52 -6.76 4.90
CA TYR A 137 -4.47 -8.22 4.82
C TYR A 137 -3.35 -8.80 5.68
N SER A 138 -2.19 -8.17 5.74
CA SER A 138 -1.10 -8.57 6.63
C SER A 138 -1.53 -8.51 8.09
N ALA A 139 -2.20 -7.45 8.53
CA ALA A 139 -2.76 -7.34 9.87
C ALA A 139 -3.83 -8.42 10.12
N CYS A 140 -4.71 -8.66 9.15
CA CYS A 140 -5.74 -9.70 9.23
C CYS A 140 -5.12 -11.10 9.39
N GLN A 141 -4.05 -11.40 8.64
CA GLN A 141 -3.35 -12.70 8.72
C GLN A 141 -2.71 -12.94 10.09
N ILE A 142 -2.18 -11.88 10.73
CA ILE A 142 -1.59 -11.99 12.08
C ILE A 142 -2.68 -12.22 13.13
N LEU A 143 -3.80 -11.49 13.04
CA LEU A 143 -4.92 -11.61 13.98
C LEU A 143 -5.69 -12.93 13.84
N TYR A 144 -5.82 -13.40 12.61
CA TYR A 144 -6.57 -14.61 12.25
C TYR A 144 -5.67 -15.52 11.41
N PRO A 145 -4.87 -16.40 12.03
CA PRO A 145 -4.02 -17.36 11.31
C PRO A 145 -4.84 -18.18 10.31
N HIS A 146 -4.20 -18.57 9.21
CA HIS A 146 -4.84 -19.31 8.10
C HIS A 146 -5.98 -18.52 7.40
N SER A 147 -5.95 -17.18 7.45
CA SER A 147 -6.94 -16.35 6.75
C SER A 147 -6.83 -16.41 5.23
N PHE A 148 -5.67 -16.78 4.71
CA PHE A 148 -5.37 -16.85 3.29
C PHE A 148 -4.71 -18.19 2.95
N THR A 149 -5.03 -18.72 1.76
CA THR A 149 -4.36 -19.88 1.21
C THR A 149 -3.96 -19.65 -0.24
N ALA A 150 -3.07 -20.47 -0.76
CA ALA A 150 -2.64 -20.47 -2.16
C ALA A 150 -2.54 -21.90 -2.69
N ALA A 151 -2.44 -22.04 -4.02
CA ALA A 151 -2.29 -23.34 -4.66
C ALA A 151 -0.97 -24.06 -4.28
N VAL A 152 0.06 -23.27 -3.92
CA VAL A 152 1.36 -23.76 -3.47
C VAL A 152 1.55 -23.36 -2.01
N ASN A 153 2.10 -24.27 -1.17
CA ASN A 153 2.33 -24.05 0.25
C ASN A 153 1.04 -23.64 1.01
N VAL A 154 0.00 -24.44 0.90
CA VAL A 154 -1.38 -24.20 1.39
C VAL A 154 -1.41 -23.64 2.82
N ASP A 155 -0.62 -24.20 3.74
CA ASP A 155 -0.64 -23.88 5.16
C ASP A 155 0.35 -22.78 5.57
N ALA A 156 1.24 -22.33 4.67
CA ALA A 156 2.20 -21.30 5.02
C ALA A 156 1.52 -19.92 5.07
N PRO A 157 1.98 -19.01 5.95
CA PRO A 157 1.52 -17.62 5.91
C PRO A 157 1.93 -16.97 4.59
N ARG A 158 1.07 -16.12 4.06
CA ARG A 158 1.35 -15.41 2.80
C ARG A 158 2.36 -14.31 3.02
N THR A 159 3.26 -14.18 2.08
CA THR A 159 4.22 -13.06 2.03
C THR A 159 3.48 -11.76 1.72
N TRP A 160 4.09 -10.63 2.07
CA TRP A 160 3.52 -9.32 1.73
C TRP A 160 3.30 -9.15 0.22
N LEU A 161 4.21 -9.67 -0.61
CA LEU A 161 4.08 -9.62 -2.07
C LEU A 161 2.88 -10.44 -2.57
N GLU A 162 2.63 -11.61 -1.98
CA GLU A 162 1.44 -12.43 -2.30
C GLU A 162 0.15 -11.71 -1.89
N LEU A 163 0.12 -11.06 -0.72
CA LEU A 163 -1.03 -10.28 -0.28
C LEU A 163 -1.23 -9.03 -1.14
N LEU A 164 -0.16 -8.40 -1.61
CA LEU A 164 -0.21 -7.30 -2.56
C LEU A 164 -0.76 -7.76 -3.91
N PHE A 165 -0.33 -8.91 -4.40
CA PHE A 165 -0.87 -9.52 -5.62
C PHE A 165 -2.37 -9.82 -5.50
N LEU A 166 -2.80 -10.42 -4.38
CA LEU A 166 -4.23 -10.59 -4.07
C LEU A 166 -4.98 -9.26 -4.09
N SER A 167 -4.38 -8.22 -3.51
CA SER A 167 -4.97 -6.88 -3.48
C SER A 167 -5.16 -6.31 -4.89
N PHE A 168 -4.15 -6.38 -5.75
CA PHE A 168 -4.27 -5.92 -7.15
C PHE A 168 -5.32 -6.72 -7.93
N THR A 169 -5.34 -8.03 -7.79
CA THR A 169 -6.31 -8.89 -8.51
C THR A 169 -7.75 -8.69 -8.05
N SER A 170 -7.95 -8.44 -6.75
CA SER A 170 -9.26 -8.13 -6.17
C SER A 170 -9.75 -6.74 -6.62
N MET A 171 -8.89 -5.74 -6.58
CA MET A 171 -9.23 -4.36 -6.90
C MET A 171 -9.45 -4.14 -8.40
N SER A 172 -8.71 -4.85 -9.25
CA SER A 172 -8.91 -4.83 -10.71
C SER A 172 -10.06 -5.71 -11.18
N SER A 173 -10.78 -6.38 -10.27
CA SER A 173 -11.84 -7.35 -10.56
C SER A 173 -11.37 -8.53 -11.44
N THR A 174 -10.06 -8.78 -11.49
CA THR A 174 -9.50 -9.90 -12.29
C THR A 174 -9.70 -11.22 -11.57
N GLY A 175 -9.52 -11.29 -10.24
CA GLY A 175 -9.84 -12.44 -9.41
C GLY A 175 -9.19 -13.75 -9.85
N LEU A 176 -7.87 -13.77 -10.06
CA LEU A 176 -7.12 -14.94 -10.59
C LEU A 176 -7.26 -16.21 -9.72
N GLY A 177 -7.61 -16.07 -8.44
CA GLY A 177 -7.82 -17.21 -7.54
C GLY A 177 -6.57 -17.97 -7.14
N ASP A 178 -5.39 -17.44 -7.40
CA ASP A 178 -4.12 -18.02 -6.97
C ASP A 178 -3.95 -17.94 -5.44
N ILE A 179 -4.37 -16.80 -4.87
CA ILE A 179 -4.46 -16.59 -3.44
C ILE A 179 -5.92 -16.28 -3.12
N ILE A 180 -6.48 -16.99 -2.14
CA ILE A 180 -7.89 -16.87 -1.75
C ILE A 180 -8.06 -16.62 -0.27
N THR A 181 -9.12 -15.88 0.09
CA THR A 181 -9.52 -15.59 1.46
C THR A 181 -10.37 -16.73 2.02
N ILE A 182 -10.05 -17.21 3.22
CA ILE A 182 -10.74 -18.34 3.87
C ILE A 182 -11.60 -17.88 5.03
N THR A 183 -11.04 -17.10 5.96
CA THR A 183 -11.76 -16.69 7.16
C THR A 183 -12.79 -15.59 6.87
N PRO A 184 -13.88 -15.51 7.67
CA PRO A 184 -14.89 -14.46 7.49
C PRO A 184 -14.32 -13.04 7.51
N PRO A 185 -13.39 -12.64 8.42
CA PRO A 185 -12.81 -11.30 8.39
C PRO A 185 -12.06 -11.01 7.09
N ALA A 186 -11.27 -11.96 6.59
CA ALA A 186 -10.53 -11.80 5.33
C ALA A 186 -11.49 -11.66 4.13
N ARG A 187 -12.58 -12.44 4.11
CA ARG A 187 -13.60 -12.34 3.04
C ARG A 187 -14.34 -11.02 3.06
N VAL A 188 -14.69 -10.50 4.24
CA VAL A 188 -15.33 -9.19 4.36
C VAL A 188 -14.38 -8.09 3.88
N THR A 189 -13.11 -8.13 4.28
CA THR A 189 -12.10 -7.17 3.80
C THR A 189 -11.95 -7.21 2.28
N SER A 190 -11.90 -8.42 1.69
CA SER A 190 -11.82 -8.58 0.23
C SER A 190 -13.07 -8.04 -0.47
N ALA A 191 -14.26 -8.28 0.08
CA ALA A 191 -15.51 -7.74 -0.47
C ALA A 191 -15.53 -6.20 -0.42
N MET A 192 -15.09 -5.59 0.69
CA MET A 192 -14.94 -4.14 0.79
C MET A 192 -13.95 -3.59 -0.24
N GLN A 193 -12.83 -4.28 -0.43
CA GLN A 193 -11.85 -3.90 -1.45
C GLN A 193 -12.42 -3.98 -2.86
N MET A 194 -13.12 -5.06 -3.21
CA MET A 194 -13.78 -5.20 -4.51
C MET A 194 -14.78 -4.08 -4.76
N PHE A 195 -15.53 -3.67 -3.74
CA PHE A 195 -16.45 -2.53 -3.84
C PHE A 195 -15.73 -1.21 -4.10
N THR A 196 -14.55 -1.00 -3.53
CA THR A 196 -13.77 0.24 -3.75
C THR A 196 -13.05 0.27 -5.11
N GLY A 197 -12.90 -0.86 -5.78
CA GLY A 197 -12.26 -0.96 -7.10
C GLY A 197 -13.21 -0.79 -8.29
N VAL A 198 -14.52 -0.69 -8.04
CA VAL A 198 -15.57 -0.47 -9.06
C VAL A 198 -15.93 1.00 -9.16
#